data_e289e429d3f86b1a99e9f47ffa406d01
#
_entry.id   e289e429d3f86b1a99e9f47ffa406d01
#
_cell.length_a   1.000
_cell.length_b   1.000
_cell.length_c   1.000
_cell.angle_alpha   90.00
_cell.angle_beta   90.00
_cell.angle_gamma   90.00
#
_symmetry.space_group_name_H-M   'P 1'
#
loop_
_entity.id
_entity.type
_entity.pdbx_description
1 polymer ?
#
loop_
_entity_poly.entity_id
_entity_poly.type
_entity_poly.pdbx_seq_one_letter_code
_entity_poly.pdbx_strand_id
1 'polypeptide(L)'
;KMSGVKNSFHNGELTKEKFMLSVVSLEEAKRIILESGLSFERKPEKVKLSEAVGRILFYDICSCENIPAFNRSTVDGFAVKASDTFGSSESIPAQLTVKGEILMGEEAAISISEGECVRISTGGMLPEGADAVVMVENTDCSFDELCLCFKSVSPFENVTRKGDDLKEGQLILKKGTLLSSKHIGVLAAIGIGNAEVAQKIRVGIISTGDELVPVEEKLTVGKIRDINTHMLMSLITEMGCVAQNYGIIGDSFREIYSAVKKAAEENDMVLIS
;
A
#
# COMPACT_ATOMS: atom_id res chain seq x y z
N LYS A 1 22.65 27.95 -8.09
CA LYS A 1 23.59 28.93 -8.71
C LYS A 1 23.75 28.54 -10.17
N MET A 2 22.95 29.15 -11.03
CA MET A 2 23.13 29.08 -12.47
C MET A 2 24.27 30.03 -12.82
N SER A 3 25.36 29.53 -13.34
CA SER A 3 26.43 30.31 -13.90
C SER A 3 26.46 30.12 -15.42
N GLY A 4 26.10 31.18 -16.12
CA GLY A 4 26.76 31.56 -17.36
C GLY A 4 26.21 30.99 -18.65
N VAL A 5 25.04 31.44 -19.10
CA VAL A 5 24.80 31.64 -20.53
C VAL A 5 24.71 33.14 -20.75
N LYS A 6 25.78 33.73 -21.30
CA LYS A 6 25.77 35.12 -21.75
C LYS A 6 25.01 35.19 -23.07
N ASN A 7 23.78 35.69 -23.04
CA ASN A 7 23.10 36.14 -24.23
C ASN A 7 23.74 37.45 -24.72
N SER A 8 24.46 37.39 -25.84
CA SER A 8 24.80 38.58 -26.59
C SER A 8 23.78 38.77 -27.70
N PHE A 9 22.77 39.61 -27.44
CA PHE A 9 21.92 40.15 -28.50
C PHE A 9 22.69 41.29 -29.18
N HIS A 10 23.10 41.09 -30.40
CA HIS A 10 23.53 42.17 -31.32
C HIS A 10 22.69 42.07 -32.57
N ASN A 11 21.96 43.18 -32.82
CA ASN A 11 21.39 43.68 -34.06
C ASN A 11 21.17 42.71 -35.25
N GLY A 12 19.92 42.27 -35.42
CA GLY A 12 19.14 42.37 -36.67
C GLY A 12 19.59 41.61 -37.94
N GLU A 13 20.53 40.68 -37.89
CA GLU A 13 20.75 39.75 -39.00
C GLU A 13 20.89 38.34 -38.46
N LEU A 14 19.90 37.51 -38.75
CA LEU A 14 19.96 36.05 -38.56
C LEU A 14 21.01 35.50 -39.54
N THR A 15 22.31 35.56 -39.14
CA THR A 15 23.31 34.73 -39.78
C THR A 15 22.87 33.29 -39.61
N LYS A 16 22.71 32.54 -40.73
CA LYS A 16 22.54 31.11 -40.79
C LYS A 16 23.79 30.42 -40.22
N GLU A 17 24.03 30.53 -38.92
CA GLU A 17 24.89 29.59 -38.23
C GLU A 17 24.20 28.25 -38.27
N LYS A 18 24.80 27.31 -38.97
CA LYS A 18 24.44 25.91 -38.93
C LYS A 18 24.29 25.50 -37.45
N PHE A 19 23.08 25.37 -36.97
CA PHE A 19 22.82 24.65 -35.73
C PHE A 19 23.31 23.20 -35.94
N MET A 20 24.57 22.95 -35.59
CA MET A 20 25.06 21.60 -35.45
C MET A 20 24.31 21.01 -34.25
N LEU A 21 23.27 20.26 -34.53
CA LEU A 21 22.59 19.44 -33.52
C LEU A 21 23.65 18.49 -32.93
N SER A 22 24.11 18.76 -31.71
CA SER A 22 24.90 17.79 -30.96
C SER A 22 23.98 16.66 -30.55
N VAL A 23 24.06 15.51 -31.21
CA VAL A 23 23.33 14.31 -30.84
C VAL A 23 24.08 13.57 -29.73
N VAL A 24 23.34 13.07 -28.76
CA VAL A 24 23.85 12.23 -27.69
C VAL A 24 23.24 10.84 -27.82
N SER A 25 23.92 9.83 -27.28
CA SER A 25 23.37 8.48 -27.21
C SER A 25 22.19 8.43 -26.22
N LEU A 26 21.34 7.43 -26.35
CA LEU A 26 20.23 7.20 -25.42
C LEU A 26 20.74 7.07 -23.96
N GLU A 27 21.86 6.38 -23.76
CA GLU A 27 22.46 6.18 -22.45
C GLU A 27 22.96 7.50 -21.86
N GLU A 28 23.56 8.33 -22.68
CA GLU A 28 24.02 9.66 -22.28
C GLU A 28 22.83 10.58 -21.95
N ALA A 29 21.77 10.56 -22.75
CA ALA A 29 20.55 11.32 -22.46
C ALA A 29 19.91 10.90 -21.13
N LYS A 30 19.80 9.60 -20.86
CA LYS A 30 19.33 9.08 -19.55
C LYS A 30 20.20 9.58 -18.40
N ARG A 31 21.53 9.51 -18.57
CA ARG A 31 22.49 9.98 -17.56
C ARG A 31 22.29 11.46 -17.26
N ILE A 32 22.19 12.29 -18.28
CA ILE A 32 21.96 13.74 -18.14
C ILE A 32 20.67 14.02 -17.37
N ILE A 33 19.57 13.31 -17.71
CA ILE A 33 18.29 13.47 -17.01
C ILE A 33 18.42 13.08 -15.53
N LEU A 34 19.03 11.94 -15.23
CA LEU A 34 19.19 11.47 -13.85
C LEU A 34 20.11 12.38 -13.03
N GLU A 35 21.19 12.89 -13.63
CA GLU A 35 22.15 13.79 -12.98
C GLU A 35 21.64 15.24 -12.87
N SER A 36 20.61 15.63 -13.63
CA SER A 36 20.02 16.97 -13.57
C SER A 36 19.41 17.32 -12.20
N GLY A 37 19.26 16.32 -11.32
CA GLY A 37 18.73 16.53 -9.98
C GLY A 37 17.24 16.88 -9.97
N LEU A 38 16.50 16.51 -11.02
CA LEU A 38 15.05 16.67 -11.06
C LEU A 38 14.43 15.97 -9.85
N SER A 39 13.98 16.74 -8.90
CA SER A 39 13.24 16.26 -7.74
C SER A 39 11.90 17.00 -7.68
N PHE A 40 10.84 16.22 -7.50
CA PHE A 40 9.52 16.81 -7.30
C PHE A 40 9.20 16.81 -5.82
N GLU A 41 9.04 18.00 -5.24
CA GLU A 41 8.56 18.11 -3.87
C GLU A 41 7.09 17.64 -3.85
N ARG A 42 6.85 16.53 -3.13
CA ARG A 42 5.53 15.94 -3.01
C ARG A 42 4.84 16.45 -1.76
N LYS A 43 3.54 16.71 -1.86
CA LYS A 43 2.69 16.98 -0.71
C LYS A 43 1.88 15.71 -0.37
N PRO A 44 1.53 15.52 0.91
CA PRO A 44 0.62 14.45 1.29
C PRO A 44 -0.80 14.74 0.79
N GLU A 45 -1.49 13.66 0.43
CA GLU A 45 -2.91 13.65 0.08
C GLU A 45 -3.57 12.51 0.83
N LYS A 46 -4.66 12.79 1.52
CA LYS A 46 -5.43 11.78 2.25
C LYS A 46 -6.47 11.16 1.32
N VAL A 47 -6.37 9.85 1.11
CA VAL A 47 -7.29 9.09 0.24
C VAL A 47 -7.90 7.92 1.00
N LYS A 48 -9.10 7.49 0.60
CA LYS A 48 -9.72 6.26 1.12
C LYS A 48 -8.90 5.04 0.70
N LEU A 49 -8.92 3.96 1.49
CA LEU A 49 -8.22 2.72 1.13
C LEU A 49 -8.64 2.18 -0.25
N SER A 50 -9.92 2.32 -0.63
CA SER A 50 -10.43 1.93 -1.95
C SER A 50 -9.77 2.66 -3.12
N GLU A 51 -9.17 3.82 -2.88
CA GLU A 51 -8.52 4.68 -3.87
C GLU A 51 -6.98 4.66 -3.74
N ALA A 52 -6.46 3.93 -2.75
CA ALA A 52 -5.05 3.96 -2.39
C ALA A 52 -4.18 2.99 -3.21
N VAL A 53 -4.77 2.01 -3.90
CA VAL A 53 -4.02 1.08 -4.77
C VAL A 53 -3.32 1.84 -5.88
N GLY A 54 -2.03 1.55 -6.11
CA GLY A 54 -1.20 2.24 -7.10
C GLY A 54 -0.71 3.62 -6.65
N ARG A 55 -1.03 4.05 -5.43
CA ARG A 55 -0.50 5.29 -4.85
C ARG A 55 0.78 5.02 -4.06
N ILE A 56 1.61 6.04 -3.89
CA ILE A 56 2.86 5.96 -3.14
C ILE A 56 2.63 6.47 -1.73
N LEU A 57 2.95 5.67 -0.72
CA LEU A 57 2.81 6.03 0.68
C LEU A 57 3.70 7.22 1.05
N PHE A 58 3.14 8.21 1.76
CA PHE A 58 3.85 9.45 2.06
C PHE A 58 4.62 9.41 3.39
N TYR A 59 4.10 8.69 4.40
CA TYR A 59 4.75 8.49 5.71
C TYR A 59 4.93 7.01 6.01
N ASP A 60 5.84 6.70 6.92
CA ASP A 60 5.93 5.36 7.50
C ASP A 60 4.63 5.04 8.26
N ILE A 61 4.21 3.78 8.21
CA ILE A 61 3.07 3.29 8.97
C ILE A 61 3.55 2.26 9.97
N CYS A 62 3.27 2.51 11.23
CA CYS A 62 3.46 1.58 12.32
C CYS A 62 2.10 1.07 12.81
N SER A 63 2.08 -0.13 13.40
CA SER A 63 0.87 -0.65 14.03
C SER A 63 0.53 0.18 15.27
N CYS A 64 -0.73 0.59 15.41
CA CYS A 64 -1.22 1.28 16.59
C CYS A 64 -1.72 0.32 17.68
N GLU A 65 -1.76 -0.99 17.37
CA GLU A 65 -2.23 -2.02 18.29
C GLU A 65 -1.55 -3.36 18.01
N ASN A 66 -1.69 -4.30 18.96
CA ASN A 66 -1.25 -5.67 18.77
C ASN A 66 -2.28 -6.45 17.94
N ILE A 67 -1.82 -7.30 17.03
CA ILE A 67 -2.66 -8.21 16.27
C ILE A 67 -2.21 -9.65 16.49
N PRO A 68 -3.08 -10.52 16.98
CA PRO A 68 -4.41 -10.22 17.55
C PRO A 68 -4.31 -9.37 18.82
N ALA A 69 -5.42 -8.68 19.18
CA ALA A 69 -5.48 -7.81 20.35
C ALA A 69 -5.47 -8.58 21.70
N PHE A 70 -5.79 -9.87 21.66
CA PHE A 70 -5.87 -10.77 22.79
C PHE A 70 -5.40 -12.19 22.41
N ASN A 71 -5.11 -13.04 23.40
CA ASN A 71 -4.85 -14.45 23.19
C ASN A 71 -6.12 -15.14 22.73
N ARG A 72 -6.07 -15.89 21.62
CA ARG A 72 -7.25 -16.56 21.05
C ARG A 72 -6.97 -18.02 20.74
N SER A 73 -8.01 -18.86 20.82
CA SER A 73 -7.94 -20.26 20.44
C SER A 73 -7.78 -20.42 18.92
N THR A 74 -6.95 -21.36 18.50
CA THR A 74 -6.84 -21.79 17.10
C THR A 74 -7.72 -22.98 16.74
N VAL A 75 -8.37 -23.58 17.73
CA VAL A 75 -9.18 -24.81 17.63
C VAL A 75 -10.45 -24.69 18.48
N ASP A 76 -11.43 -25.55 18.22
CA ASP A 76 -12.54 -25.77 19.12
C ASP A 76 -12.12 -26.71 20.23
N GLY A 77 -12.49 -26.41 21.48
CA GLY A 77 -12.05 -27.20 22.60
C GLY A 77 -12.33 -26.58 23.96
N PHE A 78 -11.42 -26.82 24.90
CA PHE A 78 -11.50 -26.31 26.27
C PHE A 78 -10.25 -25.51 26.62
N ALA A 79 -10.43 -24.26 27.00
CA ALA A 79 -9.39 -23.41 27.55
C ALA A 79 -9.06 -23.89 28.96
N VAL A 80 -7.79 -24.18 29.19
CA VAL A 80 -7.28 -24.80 30.41
C VAL A 80 -6.00 -24.09 30.88
N LYS A 81 -5.63 -24.34 32.12
CA LYS A 81 -4.28 -24.15 32.58
C LYS A 81 -3.47 -25.39 32.21
N ALA A 82 -2.44 -25.25 31.36
CA ALA A 82 -1.69 -26.37 30.80
C ALA A 82 -1.16 -27.34 31.89
N SER A 83 -0.73 -26.79 33.04
CA SER A 83 -0.25 -27.60 34.17
C SER A 83 -1.26 -28.64 34.66
N ASP A 84 -2.55 -28.36 34.54
CA ASP A 84 -3.62 -29.22 35.02
C ASP A 84 -3.84 -30.46 34.14
N THR A 85 -3.24 -30.43 32.92
CA THR A 85 -3.28 -31.54 31.98
C THR A 85 -2.01 -32.40 32.02
N PHE A 86 -1.00 -32.04 32.77
CA PHE A 86 0.28 -32.73 32.77
C PHE A 86 0.13 -34.17 33.26
N GLY A 87 0.62 -35.12 32.47
CA GLY A 87 0.52 -36.54 32.76
C GLY A 87 -0.82 -37.16 32.34
N SER A 88 -1.76 -36.39 31.77
CA SER A 88 -3.01 -36.94 31.29
C SER A 88 -2.80 -37.89 30.11
N SER A 89 -3.60 -38.95 30.06
CA SER A 89 -3.63 -39.97 29.03
C SER A 89 -5.04 -40.57 28.93
N GLU A 90 -5.28 -41.40 27.93
CA GLU A 90 -6.54 -42.15 27.80
C GLU A 90 -6.87 -42.97 29.04
N SER A 91 -5.84 -43.51 29.72
CA SER A 91 -6.04 -44.34 30.93
C SER A 91 -6.13 -43.53 32.23
N ILE A 92 -5.60 -42.30 32.24
CA ILE A 92 -5.57 -41.43 33.39
C ILE A 92 -5.87 -39.99 32.88
N PRO A 93 -7.16 -39.67 32.58
CA PRO A 93 -7.52 -38.34 32.12
C PRO A 93 -7.46 -37.33 33.24
N ALA A 94 -7.08 -36.07 32.87
CA ALA A 94 -7.27 -34.97 33.78
C ALA A 94 -8.77 -34.65 33.90
N GLN A 95 -9.22 -34.37 35.12
CA GLN A 95 -10.61 -34.05 35.42
C GLN A 95 -10.74 -32.57 35.74
N LEU A 96 -11.47 -31.83 34.90
CA LEU A 96 -11.61 -30.37 35.03
C LEU A 96 -13.09 -29.99 35.13
N THR A 97 -13.38 -29.03 35.98
CA THR A 97 -14.73 -28.48 36.14
C THR A 97 -15.02 -27.47 35.05
N VAL A 98 -16.12 -27.66 34.31
CA VAL A 98 -16.54 -26.73 33.26
C VAL A 98 -17.24 -25.52 33.87
N LYS A 99 -16.71 -24.32 33.69
CA LYS A 99 -17.24 -23.07 34.26
C LYS A 99 -18.24 -22.37 33.32
N GLY A 100 -18.32 -22.80 32.09
CA GLY A 100 -19.19 -22.22 31.07
C GLY A 100 -18.60 -22.30 29.67
N GLU A 101 -19.06 -21.42 28.82
CA GLU A 101 -18.67 -21.34 27.41
C GLU A 101 -18.35 -19.90 27.01
N ILE A 102 -17.33 -19.72 26.13
CA ILE A 102 -16.98 -18.44 25.53
C ILE A 102 -17.26 -18.55 24.02
N LEU A 103 -18.20 -17.73 23.57
CA LEU A 103 -18.56 -17.66 22.16
C LEU A 103 -17.60 -16.74 21.38
N MET A 104 -17.53 -16.98 20.07
CA MET A 104 -16.74 -16.13 19.20
C MET A 104 -17.31 -14.69 19.19
N GLY A 105 -16.41 -13.69 19.28
CA GLY A 105 -16.78 -12.27 19.28
C GLY A 105 -17.22 -11.72 20.62
N GLU A 106 -17.21 -12.53 21.67
CA GLU A 106 -17.51 -12.10 23.04
C GLU A 106 -16.21 -11.91 23.86
N GLU A 107 -16.25 -10.98 24.78
CA GLU A 107 -15.20 -10.83 25.78
C GLU A 107 -15.28 -11.97 26.79
N ALA A 108 -14.13 -12.53 27.16
CA ALA A 108 -14.07 -13.58 28.16
C ALA A 108 -14.34 -12.99 29.56
N ALA A 109 -15.58 -12.97 29.99
CA ALA A 109 -15.98 -12.51 31.31
C ALA A 109 -15.77 -13.56 32.41
N ILE A 110 -15.41 -14.80 32.03
CA ILE A 110 -15.16 -15.94 32.95
C ILE A 110 -13.65 -16.01 33.18
N SER A 111 -13.22 -16.24 34.41
CA SER A 111 -11.85 -16.61 34.76
C SER A 111 -11.81 -18.06 35.24
N ILE A 112 -10.68 -18.74 35.06
CA ILE A 112 -10.48 -20.11 35.55
C ILE A 112 -9.35 -20.17 36.56
N SER A 113 -9.52 -21.08 37.53
CA SER A 113 -8.54 -21.48 38.52
C SER A 113 -8.00 -22.88 38.21
N GLU A 114 -7.11 -23.40 39.07
CA GLU A 114 -6.62 -24.77 38.97
C GLU A 114 -7.77 -25.80 39.06
N GLY A 115 -7.78 -26.79 38.18
CA GLY A 115 -8.82 -27.79 38.06
C GLY A 115 -10.08 -27.31 37.33
N GLU A 116 -10.11 -26.15 36.73
CA GLU A 116 -11.22 -25.58 35.98
C GLU A 116 -10.92 -25.43 34.49
N CYS A 117 -11.96 -25.49 33.66
CA CYS A 117 -11.85 -25.21 32.23
C CYS A 117 -13.10 -24.46 31.72
N VAL A 118 -12.99 -23.90 30.53
CA VAL A 118 -14.08 -23.19 29.82
C VAL A 118 -14.12 -23.69 28.40
N ARG A 119 -15.31 -24.03 27.92
CA ARG A 119 -15.53 -24.37 26.51
C ARG A 119 -15.24 -23.13 25.64
N ILE A 120 -14.49 -23.32 24.58
CA ILE A 120 -14.06 -22.23 23.71
C ILE A 120 -14.12 -22.66 22.25
N SER A 121 -14.64 -21.79 21.39
CA SER A 121 -14.62 -21.99 19.94
C SER A 121 -13.37 -21.40 19.31
N THR A 122 -13.02 -21.86 18.12
CA THR A 122 -11.94 -21.30 17.29
C THR A 122 -12.11 -19.78 17.16
N GLY A 123 -11.05 -19.03 17.44
CA GLY A 123 -11.08 -17.56 17.45
C GLY A 123 -11.57 -16.93 18.74
N GLY A 124 -12.10 -17.72 19.69
CA GLY A 124 -12.55 -17.25 21.00
C GLY A 124 -11.42 -16.67 21.82
N MET A 125 -11.71 -15.65 22.62
CA MET A 125 -10.76 -15.04 23.56
C MET A 125 -10.44 -15.99 24.71
N LEU A 126 -9.16 -16.25 25.01
CA LEU A 126 -8.79 -17.03 26.17
C LEU A 126 -9.20 -16.29 27.45
N PRO A 127 -9.84 -17.01 28.41
CA PRO A 127 -10.17 -16.46 29.72
C PRO A 127 -8.92 -16.23 30.56
N GLU A 128 -9.03 -15.37 31.55
CA GLU A 128 -8.00 -15.18 32.55
C GLU A 128 -7.77 -16.50 33.30
N GLY A 129 -6.51 -16.87 33.51
CA GLY A 129 -6.10 -18.11 34.15
C GLY A 129 -5.82 -19.25 33.16
N ALA A 130 -6.33 -19.20 31.93
CA ALA A 130 -6.00 -20.16 30.90
C ALA A 130 -4.73 -19.75 30.11
N ASP A 131 -3.92 -20.74 29.78
CA ASP A 131 -2.74 -20.55 28.93
C ASP A 131 -2.62 -21.58 27.79
N ALA A 132 -3.58 -22.49 27.64
CA ALA A 132 -3.61 -23.48 26.56
C ALA A 132 -5.05 -23.87 26.22
N VAL A 133 -5.22 -24.57 25.09
CA VAL A 133 -6.51 -25.17 24.69
C VAL A 133 -6.33 -26.64 24.37
N VAL A 134 -7.13 -27.49 25.02
CA VAL A 134 -7.26 -28.90 24.64
C VAL A 134 -8.30 -29.01 23.55
N MET A 135 -7.96 -29.63 22.42
CA MET A 135 -8.90 -29.85 21.30
C MET A 135 -10.10 -30.70 21.77
N VAL A 136 -11.28 -30.40 21.26
CA VAL A 136 -12.51 -31.14 21.61
C VAL A 136 -12.40 -32.64 21.39
N GLU A 137 -11.65 -33.07 20.36
CA GLU A 137 -11.43 -34.47 20.02
C GLU A 137 -10.63 -35.24 21.09
N ASN A 138 -9.92 -34.53 21.97
CA ASN A 138 -9.17 -35.10 23.09
C ASN A 138 -9.87 -34.92 24.42
N THR A 139 -11.19 -34.71 24.42
CA THR A 139 -11.97 -34.49 25.63
C THR A 139 -13.26 -35.31 25.60
N ASP A 140 -13.78 -35.63 26.78
CA ASP A 140 -15.13 -36.15 26.97
C ASP A 140 -15.84 -35.33 28.04
N CYS A 141 -16.92 -34.69 27.68
CA CYS A 141 -17.76 -33.86 28.55
C CYS A 141 -19.20 -34.38 28.57
N SER A 142 -19.36 -35.72 28.56
CA SER A 142 -20.68 -36.37 28.63
C SER A 142 -21.37 -36.17 29.98
N PHE A 143 -20.65 -35.70 30.99
CA PHE A 143 -21.17 -35.39 32.31
C PHE A 143 -21.30 -33.88 32.47
N ASP A 144 -22.45 -33.39 32.90
CA ASP A 144 -22.66 -31.98 33.20
C ASP A 144 -21.59 -31.48 34.17
N GLU A 145 -20.97 -30.33 33.84
CA GLU A 145 -19.94 -29.65 34.65
C GLU A 145 -18.58 -30.37 34.78
N LEU A 146 -18.35 -31.53 34.15
CA LEU A 146 -17.07 -32.24 34.19
C LEU A 146 -16.55 -32.49 32.76
N CYS A 147 -15.29 -32.09 32.52
CA CYS A 147 -14.55 -32.39 31.30
C CYS A 147 -13.38 -33.33 31.61
N LEU A 148 -13.32 -34.45 30.91
CA LEU A 148 -12.18 -35.37 30.95
C LEU A 148 -11.23 -35.02 29.80
N CYS A 149 -9.99 -34.66 30.11
CA CYS A 149 -8.96 -34.37 29.13
C CYS A 149 -7.99 -35.54 28.99
N PHE A 150 -7.94 -36.16 27.81
CA PHE A 150 -7.12 -37.35 27.53
C PHE A 150 -5.73 -37.04 27.04
N LYS A 151 -5.43 -35.77 26.75
CA LYS A 151 -4.14 -35.36 26.22
C LYS A 151 -3.59 -34.17 27.00
N SER A 152 -2.31 -34.27 27.38
CA SER A 152 -1.54 -33.18 27.94
C SER A 152 -1.26 -32.14 26.85
N VAL A 153 -1.33 -30.86 27.22
CA VAL A 153 -0.97 -29.72 26.36
C VAL A 153 0.15 -28.90 27.01
N SER A 154 0.98 -28.32 26.17
CA SER A 154 2.02 -27.39 26.62
C SER A 154 1.45 -25.97 26.77
N PRO A 155 2.08 -25.08 27.58
CA PRO A 155 1.69 -23.68 27.62
C PRO A 155 1.67 -23.07 26.22
N PHE A 156 0.59 -22.37 25.90
CA PHE A 156 0.26 -21.76 24.61
C PHE A 156 0.05 -22.75 23.45
N GLU A 157 -0.10 -24.05 23.71
CA GLU A 157 -0.53 -24.99 22.68
C GLU A 157 -1.96 -24.63 22.25
N ASN A 158 -2.20 -24.59 20.90
CA ASN A 158 -3.45 -24.18 20.28
C ASN A 158 -3.90 -22.75 20.58
N VAL A 159 -2.96 -21.85 20.85
CA VAL A 159 -3.21 -20.44 21.15
C VAL A 159 -2.40 -19.55 20.23
N THR A 160 -3.05 -18.62 19.55
CA THR A 160 -2.40 -17.44 18.96
C THR A 160 -2.31 -16.37 20.03
N ARG A 161 -1.11 -15.93 20.34
CA ARG A 161 -0.88 -14.94 21.41
C ARG A 161 -1.16 -13.52 20.91
N LYS A 162 -1.52 -12.66 21.84
CA LYS A 162 -1.57 -11.22 21.60
C LYS A 162 -0.27 -10.72 20.97
N GLY A 163 -0.38 -10.09 19.79
CA GLY A 163 0.75 -9.50 19.08
C GLY A 163 1.64 -10.51 18.33
N ASP A 164 1.23 -11.75 18.14
CA ASP A 164 2.00 -12.75 17.36
C ASP A 164 2.10 -12.34 15.88
N ASP A 165 1.05 -11.74 15.30
CA ASP A 165 1.06 -11.29 13.90
C ASP A 165 1.73 -9.91 13.77
N LEU A 166 1.33 -8.94 14.62
CA LEU A 166 1.88 -7.58 14.65
C LEU A 166 1.91 -7.05 16.07
N LYS A 167 3.02 -6.40 16.44
CA LYS A 167 3.15 -5.71 17.72
C LYS A 167 2.86 -4.23 17.59
N GLU A 168 2.27 -3.64 18.59
CA GLU A 168 2.12 -2.19 18.71
C GLU A 168 3.48 -1.49 18.52
N GLY A 169 3.52 -0.42 17.73
CA GLY A 169 4.73 0.32 17.36
C GLY A 169 5.58 -0.34 16.28
N GLN A 170 5.28 -1.56 15.84
CA GLN A 170 6.03 -2.22 14.79
C GLN A 170 5.84 -1.51 13.45
N LEU A 171 6.96 -1.21 12.77
CA LEU A 171 6.94 -0.65 11.41
C LEU A 171 6.40 -1.68 10.42
N ILE A 172 5.33 -1.32 9.71
CA ILE A 172 4.64 -2.18 8.76
C ILE A 172 4.98 -1.79 7.33
N LEU A 173 4.82 -0.52 6.99
CA LEU A 173 5.07 0.00 5.65
C LEU A 173 5.95 1.24 5.72
N LYS A 174 6.95 1.29 4.86
CA LYS A 174 7.85 2.45 4.73
C LYS A 174 7.28 3.49 3.79
N LYS A 175 7.57 4.75 4.05
CA LYS A 175 7.43 5.86 3.10
C LYS A 175 8.01 5.46 1.74
N GLY A 176 7.32 5.84 0.66
CA GLY A 176 7.73 5.51 -0.71
C GLY A 176 7.24 4.15 -1.20
N THR A 177 6.57 3.36 -0.36
CA THR A 177 5.98 2.09 -0.78
C THR A 177 4.85 2.33 -1.79
N LEU A 178 4.90 1.65 -2.94
CA LEU A 178 3.79 1.58 -3.89
C LEU A 178 2.73 0.63 -3.33
N LEU A 179 1.54 1.17 -3.02
CA LEU A 179 0.48 0.43 -2.38
C LEU A 179 -0.17 -0.56 -3.35
N SER A 180 -0.17 -1.83 -2.97
CA SER A 180 -0.85 -2.93 -3.66
C SER A 180 -2.04 -3.43 -2.83
N SER A 181 -2.84 -4.34 -3.39
CA SER A 181 -3.96 -4.98 -2.68
C SER A 181 -3.56 -5.62 -1.35
N LYS A 182 -2.36 -6.23 -1.28
CA LYS A 182 -1.82 -6.81 -0.03
C LYS A 182 -1.65 -5.74 1.06
N HIS A 183 -1.07 -4.60 0.68
CA HIS A 183 -0.88 -3.48 1.60
C HIS A 183 -2.21 -2.91 2.08
N ILE A 184 -3.23 -2.85 1.22
CA ILE A 184 -4.58 -2.41 1.62
C ILE A 184 -5.17 -3.35 2.67
N GLY A 185 -5.01 -4.67 2.50
CA GLY A 185 -5.45 -5.66 3.49
C GLY A 185 -4.78 -5.47 4.85
N VAL A 186 -3.48 -5.23 4.86
CA VAL A 186 -2.73 -4.97 6.11
C VAL A 186 -3.19 -3.67 6.77
N LEU A 187 -3.36 -2.58 6.00
CA LEU A 187 -3.87 -1.30 6.53
C LEU A 187 -5.27 -1.44 7.13
N ALA A 188 -6.15 -2.19 6.46
CA ALA A 188 -7.48 -2.47 6.97
C ALA A 188 -7.43 -3.29 8.27
N ALA A 189 -6.52 -4.27 8.38
CA ALA A 189 -6.37 -5.11 9.58
C ALA A 189 -5.95 -4.31 10.82
N ILE A 190 -5.21 -3.20 10.64
CA ILE A 190 -4.80 -2.28 11.73
C ILE A 190 -5.74 -1.08 11.88
N GLY A 191 -6.96 -1.14 11.31
CA GLY A 191 -7.99 -0.12 11.48
C GLY A 191 -7.78 1.18 10.69
N ILE A 192 -6.84 1.24 9.74
CA ILE A 192 -6.58 2.41 8.91
C ILE A 192 -7.57 2.44 7.74
N GLY A 193 -8.57 3.32 7.79
CA GLY A 193 -9.56 3.51 6.71
C GLY A 193 -9.14 4.50 5.62
N ASN A 194 -8.14 5.35 5.89
CA ASN A 194 -7.59 6.32 4.94
C ASN A 194 -6.07 6.28 5.00
N ALA A 195 -5.41 6.38 3.84
CA ALA A 195 -3.96 6.44 3.73
C ALA A 195 -3.50 7.85 3.32
N GLU A 196 -2.37 8.30 3.88
CA GLU A 196 -1.68 9.50 3.40
C GLU A 196 -0.67 9.08 2.33
N VAL A 197 -0.92 9.53 1.10
CA VAL A 197 -0.15 9.17 -0.09
C VAL A 197 0.45 10.41 -0.73
N ALA A 198 1.50 10.24 -1.52
CA ALA A 198 2.06 11.34 -2.30
C ALA A 198 1.05 11.79 -3.37
N GLN A 199 0.88 13.10 -3.53
CA GLN A 199 0.12 13.64 -4.65
C GLN A 199 0.69 13.12 -5.98
N LYS A 200 -0.20 12.85 -6.95
CA LYS A 200 0.20 12.43 -8.29
C LYS A 200 0.96 13.55 -8.99
N ILE A 201 2.00 13.19 -9.74
CA ILE A 201 2.67 14.12 -10.66
C ILE A 201 1.69 14.50 -11.76
N ARG A 202 1.64 15.78 -12.09
CA ARG A 202 0.90 16.33 -13.22
C ARG A 202 1.87 16.59 -14.36
N VAL A 203 1.56 16.05 -15.53
CA VAL A 203 2.40 16.16 -16.73
C VAL A 203 1.61 16.82 -17.85
N GLY A 204 2.01 17.99 -18.27
CA GLY A 204 1.47 18.66 -19.44
C GLY A 204 2.08 18.09 -20.71
N ILE A 205 1.28 17.89 -21.76
CA ILE A 205 1.72 17.40 -23.06
C ILE A 205 1.34 18.43 -24.12
N ILE A 206 2.31 18.83 -24.93
CA ILE A 206 2.17 19.76 -26.04
C ILE A 206 2.68 19.05 -27.28
N SER A 207 1.90 18.97 -28.34
CA SER A 207 2.36 18.57 -29.67
C SER A 207 2.62 19.81 -30.51
N THR A 208 3.72 19.82 -31.26
CA THR A 208 4.07 20.95 -32.14
C THR A 208 4.24 20.47 -33.58
N GLY A 209 3.76 21.26 -34.52
CA GLY A 209 3.92 21.03 -35.95
C GLY A 209 2.71 21.47 -36.75
N ASP A 210 2.94 22.25 -37.80
CA ASP A 210 1.89 22.70 -38.70
C ASP A 210 1.31 21.52 -39.55
N GLU A 211 2.02 20.40 -39.67
CA GLU A 211 1.58 19.19 -40.33
C GLU A 211 0.61 18.35 -39.49
N LEU A 212 0.55 18.55 -38.17
CA LEU A 212 -0.26 17.74 -37.25
C LEU A 212 -1.75 18.08 -37.35
N VAL A 213 -2.58 17.05 -37.27
CA VAL A 213 -4.04 17.17 -37.14
C VAL A 213 -4.56 16.23 -36.05
N PRO A 214 -5.71 16.54 -35.43
CA PRO A 214 -6.39 15.62 -34.51
C PRO A 214 -6.69 14.27 -35.15
N VAL A 215 -6.79 13.21 -34.35
CA VAL A 215 -6.99 11.83 -34.86
C VAL A 215 -8.30 11.64 -35.57
N GLU A 216 -9.32 12.41 -35.22
CA GLU A 216 -10.67 12.37 -35.84
C GLU A 216 -10.75 13.12 -37.16
N GLU A 217 -9.76 13.97 -37.45
CA GLU A 217 -9.77 14.79 -38.62
C GLU A 217 -9.42 13.99 -39.89
N LYS A 218 -10.08 14.29 -41.00
CA LYS A 218 -9.78 13.67 -42.28
C LYS A 218 -8.43 14.16 -42.79
N LEU A 219 -7.53 13.22 -43.11
CA LEU A 219 -6.22 13.55 -43.64
C LEU A 219 -6.33 14.23 -45.01
N THR A 220 -5.60 15.32 -45.16
CA THR A 220 -5.34 15.98 -46.42
C THR A 220 -3.87 15.81 -46.79
N VAL A 221 -3.50 16.15 -48.03
CA VAL A 221 -2.10 16.04 -48.51
C VAL A 221 -1.20 16.91 -47.62
N GLY A 222 -0.10 16.33 -47.12
CA GLY A 222 0.86 17.03 -46.28
C GLY A 222 0.50 17.04 -44.79
N LYS A 223 -0.62 16.42 -44.37
CA LYS A 223 -1.00 16.33 -42.94
C LYS A 223 -0.83 14.91 -42.40
N ILE A 224 -0.48 14.83 -41.13
CA ILE A 224 -0.38 13.57 -40.39
C ILE A 224 -1.14 13.68 -39.07
N ARG A 225 -1.62 12.57 -38.50
CA ARG A 225 -2.32 12.54 -37.23
C ARG A 225 -1.34 12.65 -36.06
N ASP A 226 -1.72 13.38 -35.06
CA ASP A 226 -1.00 13.42 -33.78
C ASP A 226 -1.16 12.11 -33.02
N ILE A 227 -0.19 11.23 -33.14
CA ILE A 227 -0.13 9.96 -32.40
C ILE A 227 0.60 10.11 -31.07
N ASN A 228 1.54 11.05 -30.98
CA ASN A 228 2.43 11.20 -29.84
C ASN A 228 1.68 11.65 -28.58
N THR A 229 0.76 12.60 -28.69
CA THR A 229 -0.10 13.02 -27.57
C THR A 229 -0.80 11.82 -26.94
N HIS A 230 -1.46 10.99 -27.75
CA HIS A 230 -2.23 9.85 -27.24
C HIS A 230 -1.36 8.79 -26.61
N MET A 231 -0.20 8.51 -27.22
CA MET A 231 0.78 7.56 -26.66
C MET A 231 1.35 8.06 -25.33
N LEU A 232 1.77 9.32 -25.26
CA LEU A 232 2.33 9.92 -24.04
C LEU A 232 1.28 10.02 -22.94
N MET A 233 0.04 10.43 -23.23
CA MET A 233 -1.05 10.44 -22.26
C MET A 233 -1.28 9.06 -21.64
N SER A 234 -1.33 8.03 -22.49
CA SER A 234 -1.51 6.65 -22.02
C SER A 234 -0.35 6.20 -21.12
N LEU A 235 0.88 6.42 -21.56
CA LEU A 235 2.08 6.08 -20.79
C LEU A 235 2.10 6.76 -19.42
N ILE A 236 1.83 8.07 -19.37
CA ILE A 236 1.79 8.85 -18.13
C ILE A 236 0.70 8.31 -17.18
N THR A 237 -0.46 7.94 -17.74
CA THR A 237 -1.56 7.36 -16.96
C THR A 237 -1.18 5.99 -16.40
N GLU A 238 -0.54 5.12 -17.20
CA GLU A 238 -0.03 3.82 -16.75
C GLU A 238 1.00 3.96 -15.62
N MET A 239 1.81 5.01 -15.65
CA MET A 239 2.76 5.35 -14.58
C MET A 239 2.08 5.91 -13.31
N GLY A 240 0.75 6.01 -13.27
CA GLY A 240 -0.01 6.53 -12.14
C GLY A 240 0.04 8.05 -11.98
N CYS A 241 0.53 8.78 -12.98
CA CYS A 241 0.56 10.25 -13.04
C CYS A 241 -0.74 10.81 -13.66
N VAL A 242 -0.90 12.15 -13.64
CA VAL A 242 -2.01 12.85 -14.29
C VAL A 242 -1.50 13.48 -15.56
N ALA A 243 -2.02 13.06 -16.71
CA ALA A 243 -1.71 13.63 -18.00
C ALA A 243 -2.68 14.77 -18.35
N GLN A 244 -2.18 15.92 -18.80
CA GLN A 244 -2.97 17.05 -19.26
C GLN A 244 -2.55 17.41 -20.69
N ASN A 245 -3.50 17.33 -21.62
CA ASN A 245 -3.27 17.67 -23.02
C ASN A 245 -3.50 19.17 -23.26
N TYR A 246 -2.50 19.84 -23.87
CA TYR A 246 -2.55 21.25 -24.26
C TYR A 246 -2.83 21.44 -25.76
N GLY A 247 -2.99 20.33 -26.51
CA GLY A 247 -3.32 20.34 -27.92
C GLY A 247 -2.13 20.44 -28.84
N ILE A 248 -2.43 20.62 -30.13
CA ILE A 248 -1.48 20.83 -31.22
C ILE A 248 -1.25 22.32 -31.36
N ILE A 249 0.01 22.75 -31.31
CA ILE A 249 0.44 24.14 -31.42
C ILE A 249 1.19 24.28 -32.75
N GLY A 250 0.90 25.32 -33.53
CA GLY A 250 1.63 25.63 -34.75
C GLY A 250 3.08 26.01 -34.52
N ASP A 251 3.90 25.98 -35.57
CA ASP A 251 5.36 26.25 -35.52
C ASP A 251 5.68 27.74 -35.32
N SER A 252 4.91 28.42 -34.45
CA SER A 252 5.11 29.81 -34.06
C SER A 252 5.78 29.88 -32.69
N PHE A 253 6.96 30.53 -32.61
CA PHE A 253 7.66 30.75 -31.34
C PHE A 253 6.77 31.35 -30.26
N ARG A 254 5.92 32.33 -30.62
CA ARG A 254 5.04 33.01 -29.68
C ARG A 254 3.98 32.07 -29.12
N GLU A 255 3.40 31.22 -29.95
CA GLU A 255 2.36 30.26 -29.55
C GLU A 255 2.96 29.15 -28.70
N ILE A 256 4.09 28.55 -29.13
CA ILE A 256 4.81 27.53 -28.37
C ILE A 256 5.22 28.08 -27.00
N TYR A 257 5.82 29.30 -26.96
CA TYR A 257 6.22 29.92 -25.69
C TYR A 257 5.02 30.11 -24.74
N SER A 258 3.90 30.60 -25.27
CA SER A 258 2.69 30.81 -24.46
C SER A 258 2.12 29.51 -23.92
N ALA A 259 2.05 28.45 -24.76
CA ALA A 259 1.57 27.13 -24.37
C ALA A 259 2.49 26.48 -23.30
N VAL A 260 3.80 26.53 -23.52
CA VAL A 260 4.80 25.99 -22.56
C VAL A 260 4.73 26.74 -21.23
N LYS A 261 4.64 28.06 -21.25
CA LYS A 261 4.50 28.85 -20.03
C LYS A 261 3.26 28.46 -19.24
N LYS A 262 2.10 28.39 -19.91
CA LYS A 262 0.85 27.95 -19.28
C LYS A 262 0.96 26.54 -18.73
N ALA A 263 1.48 25.60 -19.51
CA ALA A 263 1.63 24.23 -19.09
C ALA A 263 2.58 24.09 -17.88
N ALA A 264 3.66 24.87 -17.83
CA ALA A 264 4.63 24.88 -16.73
C ALA A 264 4.06 25.48 -15.43
N GLU A 265 3.10 26.41 -15.52
CA GLU A 265 2.42 26.96 -14.35
C GLU A 265 1.40 26.00 -13.75
N GLU A 266 0.85 25.10 -14.56
CA GLU A 266 -0.25 24.20 -14.16
C GLU A 266 0.23 22.75 -13.85
N ASN A 267 1.45 22.38 -14.21
CA ASN A 267 1.98 21.02 -14.09
C ASN A 267 3.37 20.97 -13.46
N ASP A 268 3.74 19.80 -12.96
CA ASP A 268 5.06 19.51 -12.38
C ASP A 268 6.11 19.28 -13.48
N MET A 269 5.69 18.81 -14.66
CA MET A 269 6.53 18.53 -15.83
C MET A 269 5.77 18.88 -17.10
N VAL A 270 6.50 19.29 -18.14
CA VAL A 270 5.96 19.49 -19.49
C VAL A 270 6.77 18.67 -20.49
N LEU A 271 6.07 17.90 -21.31
CA LEU A 271 6.61 17.19 -22.47
C LEU A 271 6.17 17.88 -23.75
N ILE A 272 7.11 18.11 -24.65
CA ILE A 272 6.87 18.71 -25.97
C ILE A 272 7.29 17.69 -27.00
N SER A 273 6.40 17.41 -27.93
CA SER A 273 6.62 16.49 -29.06
C SER A 273 6.59 17.22 -30.37
#